data_b698d9ffa8ca6f1ef111993e65c9d3e3
#
_entry.id   b698d9ffa8ca6f1ef111993e65c9d3e3
#
_cell.length_a   1.000
_cell.length_b   1.000
_cell.length_c   1.000
_cell.angle_alpha   90.00
_cell.angle_beta   90.00
_cell.angle_gamma   90.00
#
_symmetry.space_group_name_H-M   'P 1'
#
loop_
_entity.id
_entity.type
_entity.pdbx_description
1 polymer ?
#
loop_
_entity_poly.entity_id
_entity_poly.type
_entity_poly.pdbx_seq_one_letter_code
_entity_poly.pdbx_strand_id
1 'polypeptide(L)'
;MHRIVLLLSSLFLAGAVFAGPVLANPILPLSSALNERMLIMKDVAGYKAEHHLPVEDLVREQKVVALAQEEARDTGLDPQSVVPFIQAQMDVAKAIQYRYLAEWLSSPEQNWRPKNLDDVRKAISDQDKVILNSIGQRLLVGRFSEQDKSEISGLLNAPNLSDADKSHLVNALSLIKRRT
;
A
#
# COMPACT_ATOMS: atom_id res chain seq x y z
N MET A 1 46.34 -68.60 -8.65
CA MET A 1 44.98 -68.00 -8.94
C MET A 1 44.78 -66.82 -8.04
N HIS A 2 45.09 -65.62 -8.54
CA HIS A 2 44.93 -64.36 -7.78
C HIS A 2 43.69 -63.66 -8.31
N ARG A 3 42.70 -63.45 -7.44
CA ARG A 3 41.48 -62.63 -7.75
C ARG A 3 41.76 -61.23 -7.33
N ILE A 4 41.82 -60.34 -8.32
CA ILE A 4 41.88 -58.89 -8.12
C ILE A 4 40.46 -58.40 -7.94
N VAL A 5 40.14 -57.78 -6.76
CA VAL A 5 38.88 -57.09 -6.48
C VAL A 5 39.09 -55.62 -6.76
N LEU A 6 38.43 -55.11 -7.80
CA LEU A 6 38.37 -53.68 -8.11
C LEU A 6 37.27 -53.03 -7.28
N LEU A 7 37.67 -52.19 -6.35
CA LEU A 7 36.73 -51.28 -5.60
C LEU A 7 36.47 -50.00 -6.43
N LEU A 8 35.28 -49.87 -6.95
CA LEU A 8 34.79 -48.65 -7.57
C LEU A 8 34.32 -47.69 -6.47
N SER A 9 35.11 -46.64 -6.21
CA SER A 9 34.73 -45.54 -5.33
C SER A 9 33.83 -44.54 -6.08
N SER A 10 32.55 -44.55 -5.78
CA SER A 10 31.60 -43.55 -6.30
C SER A 10 31.74 -42.26 -5.52
N LEU A 11 32.31 -41.24 -6.15
CA LEU A 11 32.39 -39.88 -5.60
C LEU A 11 31.03 -39.18 -5.79
N PHE A 12 30.23 -39.11 -4.73
CA PHE A 12 28.99 -38.29 -4.70
C PHE A 12 29.36 -36.85 -4.53
N LEU A 13 29.27 -36.07 -5.60
CA LEU A 13 29.39 -34.60 -5.56
C LEU A 13 28.05 -34.02 -5.09
N ALA A 14 27.90 -33.73 -3.80
CA ALA A 14 26.75 -33.04 -3.26
C ALA A 14 26.84 -31.57 -3.68
N GLY A 15 26.08 -31.19 -4.73
CA GLY A 15 25.90 -29.81 -5.13
C GLY A 15 25.07 -29.08 -4.05
N ALA A 16 25.71 -28.19 -3.28
CA ALA A 16 25.03 -27.27 -2.41
C ALA A 16 24.28 -26.25 -3.28
N VAL A 17 22.97 -26.40 -3.38
CA VAL A 17 22.09 -25.35 -3.95
C VAL A 17 22.06 -24.20 -2.94
N PHE A 18 22.84 -23.16 -3.20
CA PHE A 18 22.71 -21.90 -2.48
C PHE A 18 21.37 -21.25 -2.90
N ALA A 19 20.31 -21.51 -2.14
CA ALA A 19 19.12 -20.68 -2.20
C ALA A 19 19.51 -19.29 -1.70
N GLY A 20 19.79 -18.38 -2.62
CA GLY A 20 19.95 -16.96 -2.29
C GLY A 20 18.68 -16.44 -1.59
N PRO A 21 18.78 -15.38 -0.77
CA PRO A 21 17.60 -14.79 -0.14
C PRO A 21 16.61 -14.43 -1.25
N VAL A 22 15.44 -15.04 -1.22
CA VAL A 22 14.29 -14.60 -2.04
C VAL A 22 13.95 -13.20 -1.55
N LEU A 23 14.33 -12.18 -2.29
CA LEU A 23 13.93 -10.81 -2.01
C LEU A 23 12.40 -10.79 -2.07
N ALA A 24 11.77 -10.61 -0.91
CA ALA A 24 10.32 -10.53 -0.83
C ALA A 24 9.83 -9.44 -1.80
N ASN A 25 8.88 -9.79 -2.67
CA ASN A 25 8.33 -8.81 -3.62
C ASN A 25 7.56 -7.73 -2.84
N PRO A 26 8.04 -6.48 -2.79
CA PRO A 26 7.42 -5.42 -2.01
C PRO A 26 6.08 -4.92 -2.60
N ILE A 27 5.68 -5.38 -3.79
CA ILE A 27 4.42 -5.02 -4.44
C ILE A 27 3.22 -5.55 -3.67
N LEU A 28 3.27 -6.80 -3.17
CA LEU A 28 2.16 -7.37 -2.41
C LEU A 28 1.86 -6.61 -1.10
N PRO A 29 2.82 -6.36 -0.21
CA PRO A 29 2.55 -5.58 1.00
C PRO A 29 2.15 -4.13 0.68
N LEU A 30 2.69 -3.51 -0.36
CA LEU A 30 2.29 -2.20 -0.83
C LEU A 30 0.81 -2.18 -1.25
N SER A 31 0.43 -3.10 -2.13
CA SER A 31 -0.94 -3.18 -2.65
C SER A 31 -1.95 -3.54 -1.57
N SER A 32 -1.60 -4.45 -0.66
CA SER A 32 -2.44 -4.81 0.47
C SER A 32 -2.69 -3.62 1.39
N ALA A 33 -1.64 -2.89 1.76
CA ALA A 33 -1.75 -1.72 2.63
C ALA A 33 -2.55 -0.58 1.98
N LEU A 34 -2.36 -0.35 0.67
CA LEU A 34 -3.16 0.61 -0.10
C LEU A 34 -4.64 0.21 -0.12
N ASN A 35 -4.92 -1.07 -0.38
CA ASN A 35 -6.31 -1.57 -0.41
C ASN A 35 -6.98 -1.47 0.97
N GLU A 36 -6.30 -1.89 2.04
CA GLU A 36 -6.78 -1.75 3.41
C GLU A 36 -7.08 -0.29 3.78
N ARG A 37 -6.20 0.63 3.38
CA ARG A 37 -6.42 2.06 3.58
C ARG A 37 -7.70 2.56 2.88
N MET A 38 -8.03 2.02 1.69
CA MET A 38 -9.25 2.38 0.96
C MET A 38 -10.49 1.70 1.57
N LEU A 39 -10.38 0.46 2.04
CA LEU A 39 -11.47 -0.25 2.75
C LEU A 39 -11.91 0.49 4.03
N ILE A 40 -10.97 1.05 4.77
CA ILE A 40 -11.22 1.81 6.01
C ILE A 40 -12.09 3.07 5.73
N MET A 41 -12.16 3.57 4.51
CA MET A 41 -12.91 4.79 4.17
C MET A 41 -14.41 4.64 4.38
N LYS A 42 -14.95 3.44 4.42
CA LYS A 42 -16.34 3.19 4.82
C LYS A 42 -16.58 3.63 6.27
N ASP A 43 -15.70 3.23 7.19
CA ASP A 43 -15.79 3.62 8.61
C ASP A 43 -15.62 5.13 8.78
N VAL A 44 -14.69 5.76 8.03
CA VAL A 44 -14.50 7.22 8.07
C VAL A 44 -15.75 7.95 7.61
N ALA A 45 -16.35 7.54 6.48
CA ALA A 45 -17.55 8.14 5.94
C ALA A 45 -18.73 8.03 6.91
N GLY A 46 -18.94 6.83 7.47
CA GLY A 46 -20.04 6.57 8.40
C GLY A 46 -19.91 7.35 9.70
N TYR A 47 -18.71 7.36 10.29
CA TYR A 47 -18.47 8.17 11.50
C TYR A 47 -18.72 9.66 11.25
N LYS A 48 -18.21 10.19 10.13
CA LYS A 48 -18.42 11.61 9.77
C LYS A 48 -19.89 11.91 9.54
N ALA A 49 -20.62 11.01 8.87
CA ALA A 49 -22.06 11.17 8.66
C ALA A 49 -22.85 11.19 9.99
N GLU A 50 -22.59 10.25 10.90
CA GLU A 50 -23.27 10.18 12.21
C GLU A 50 -22.99 11.41 13.09
N HIS A 51 -21.81 12.03 12.94
CA HIS A 51 -21.39 13.18 13.75
C HIS A 51 -21.48 14.51 13.01
N HIS A 52 -22.11 14.55 11.83
CA HIS A 52 -22.24 15.75 10.98
C HIS A 52 -20.91 16.45 10.69
N LEU A 53 -19.82 15.68 10.53
CA LEU A 53 -18.50 16.19 10.20
C LEU A 53 -18.31 16.27 8.68
N PRO A 54 -17.60 17.30 8.17
CA PRO A 54 -17.31 17.40 6.75
C PRO A 54 -16.33 16.29 6.29
N VAL A 55 -16.43 15.92 5.03
CA VAL A 55 -15.46 14.97 4.41
C VAL A 55 -14.09 15.63 4.33
N GLU A 56 -14.03 16.88 3.92
CA GLU A 56 -12.80 17.69 3.90
C GLU A 56 -12.38 18.07 5.33
N ASP A 57 -11.09 17.85 5.64
CA ASP A 57 -10.45 18.24 6.88
C ASP A 57 -9.04 18.75 6.56
N LEU A 58 -8.97 19.99 6.10
CA LEU A 58 -7.72 20.59 5.60
C LEU A 58 -6.61 20.60 6.66
N VAL A 59 -6.94 20.78 7.93
CA VAL A 59 -5.97 20.75 9.03
C VAL A 59 -5.39 19.33 9.17
N ARG A 60 -6.25 18.33 9.10
CA ARG A 60 -5.82 16.93 9.14
C ARG A 60 -5.01 16.54 7.90
N GLU A 61 -5.43 16.99 6.73
CA GLU A 61 -4.71 16.72 5.47
C GLU A 61 -3.29 17.28 5.51
N GLN A 62 -3.09 18.49 5.98
CA GLN A 62 -1.76 19.08 6.18
C GLN A 62 -0.90 18.26 7.15
N LYS A 63 -1.50 17.79 8.26
CA LYS A 63 -0.80 16.94 9.22
C LYS A 63 -0.38 15.60 8.61
N VAL A 64 -1.25 14.99 7.79
CA VAL A 64 -0.93 13.73 7.10
C VAL A 64 0.25 13.90 6.14
N VAL A 65 0.29 14.99 5.37
CA VAL A 65 1.42 15.30 4.50
C VAL A 65 2.71 15.46 5.29
N ALA A 66 2.69 16.22 6.39
CA ALA A 66 3.88 16.44 7.23
C ALA A 66 4.42 15.12 7.81
N LEU A 67 3.55 14.27 8.36
CA LEU A 67 3.92 12.96 8.88
C LEU A 67 4.50 12.04 7.80
N ALA A 68 3.89 12.03 6.61
CA ALA A 68 4.39 11.23 5.49
C ALA A 68 5.77 11.70 5.01
N GLN A 69 6.05 13.01 5.05
CA GLN A 69 7.37 13.53 4.73
C GLN A 69 8.44 13.14 5.77
N GLU A 70 8.07 13.03 7.06
CA GLU A 70 8.96 12.50 8.10
C GLU A 70 9.25 11.01 7.86
N GLU A 71 8.23 10.19 7.68
CA GLU A 71 8.37 8.76 7.41
C GLU A 71 9.17 8.50 6.10
N ALA A 72 9.00 9.36 5.09
CA ALA A 72 9.76 9.27 3.84
C ALA A 72 11.27 9.41 4.08
N ARG A 73 11.71 10.29 5.01
CA ARG A 73 13.12 10.43 5.36
C ARG A 73 13.67 9.14 5.97
N ASP A 74 12.91 8.51 6.86
CA ASP A 74 13.30 7.29 7.57
C ASP A 74 13.39 6.08 6.62
N THR A 75 12.56 6.08 5.58
CA THR A 75 12.54 5.03 4.55
C THR A 75 13.47 5.31 3.36
N GLY A 76 14.26 6.39 3.41
CA GLY A 76 15.21 6.77 2.36
C GLY A 76 14.57 7.33 1.09
N LEU A 77 13.34 7.81 1.18
CA LEU A 77 12.63 8.49 0.11
C LEU A 77 12.89 10.01 0.14
N ASP A 78 12.79 10.68 -1.00
CA ASP A 78 12.76 12.14 -1.07
C ASP A 78 11.40 12.64 -0.51
N PRO A 79 11.40 13.41 0.60
CA PRO A 79 10.18 13.88 1.25
C PRO A 79 9.27 14.74 0.36
N GLN A 80 9.85 15.46 -0.62
CA GLN A 80 9.05 16.26 -1.53
C GLN A 80 8.40 15.40 -2.62
N SER A 81 9.07 14.33 -3.04
CA SER A 81 8.56 13.45 -4.08
C SER A 81 7.37 12.61 -3.65
N VAL A 82 7.15 12.39 -2.35
CA VAL A 82 5.99 11.64 -1.83
C VAL A 82 4.71 12.48 -1.78
N VAL A 83 4.82 13.82 -1.73
CA VAL A 83 3.66 14.71 -1.55
C VAL A 83 2.55 14.49 -2.58
N PRO A 84 2.83 14.41 -3.90
CA PRO A 84 1.77 14.15 -4.88
C PRO A 84 1.05 12.82 -4.67
N PHE A 85 1.76 11.79 -4.21
CA PHE A 85 1.16 10.48 -3.94
C PHE A 85 0.29 10.49 -2.68
N ILE A 86 0.73 11.17 -1.62
CA ILE A 86 -0.09 11.35 -0.40
C ILE A 86 -1.34 12.16 -0.73
N GLN A 87 -1.22 13.20 -1.56
CA GLN A 87 -2.37 13.99 -2.02
C GLN A 87 -3.35 13.11 -2.80
N ALA A 88 -2.86 12.30 -3.76
CA ALA A 88 -3.68 11.37 -4.52
C ALA A 88 -4.42 10.37 -3.62
N GLN A 89 -3.76 9.84 -2.57
CA GLN A 89 -4.42 8.96 -1.60
C GLN A 89 -5.56 9.67 -0.84
N MET A 90 -5.37 10.93 -0.47
CA MET A 90 -6.41 11.72 0.22
C MET A 90 -7.57 12.05 -0.72
N ASP A 91 -7.29 12.39 -1.98
CA ASP A 91 -8.32 12.70 -2.97
C ASP A 91 -9.19 11.47 -3.27
N VAL A 92 -8.55 10.30 -3.45
CA VAL A 92 -9.26 9.02 -3.63
C VAL A 92 -10.05 8.65 -2.36
N ALA A 93 -9.47 8.83 -1.19
CA ALA A 93 -10.16 8.59 0.09
C ALA A 93 -11.42 9.46 0.23
N LYS A 94 -11.36 10.75 -0.14
CA LYS A 94 -12.53 11.64 -0.16
C LYS A 94 -13.57 11.19 -1.19
N ALA A 95 -13.13 10.80 -2.39
CA ALA A 95 -14.03 10.30 -3.43
C ALA A 95 -14.81 9.05 -2.99
N ILE A 96 -14.14 8.09 -2.33
CA ILE A 96 -14.77 6.91 -1.77
C ILE A 96 -15.79 7.30 -0.69
N GLN A 97 -15.44 8.20 0.22
CA GLN A 97 -16.35 8.68 1.27
C GLN A 97 -17.61 9.31 0.67
N TYR A 98 -17.50 10.19 -0.32
CA TYR A 98 -18.64 10.80 -1.00
C TYR A 98 -19.53 9.78 -1.71
N ARG A 99 -18.96 8.74 -2.31
CA ARG A 99 -19.74 7.66 -2.95
C ARG A 99 -20.53 6.86 -1.92
N TYR A 100 -19.95 6.53 -0.76
CA TYR A 100 -20.70 5.93 0.35
C TYR A 100 -21.83 6.82 0.85
N LEU A 101 -21.57 8.11 1.06
CA LEU A 101 -22.62 9.05 1.49
C LEU A 101 -23.75 9.14 0.48
N ALA A 102 -23.44 9.19 -0.82
CA ALA A 102 -24.43 9.19 -1.89
C ALA A 102 -25.24 7.88 -1.95
N GLU A 103 -24.60 6.75 -1.79
CA GLU A 103 -25.24 5.43 -1.75
C GLU A 103 -26.22 5.33 -0.56
N TRP A 104 -25.80 5.76 0.63
CA TRP A 104 -26.61 5.68 1.84
C TRP A 104 -27.84 6.61 1.84
N LEU A 105 -27.89 7.64 0.96
CA LEU A 105 -29.08 8.44 0.76
C LEU A 105 -30.27 7.63 0.20
N SER A 106 -29.98 6.65 -0.65
CA SER A 106 -31.00 5.80 -1.28
C SER A 106 -31.07 4.39 -0.65
N SER A 107 -29.98 3.92 -0.07
CA SER A 107 -29.87 2.55 0.45
C SER A 107 -29.13 2.53 1.79
N PRO A 108 -29.75 2.99 2.90
CA PRO A 108 -29.12 3.03 4.21
C PRO A 108 -28.79 1.62 4.73
N GLU A 109 -27.58 1.42 5.25
CA GLU A 109 -27.18 0.17 5.93
C GLU A 109 -27.69 0.17 7.39
N GLN A 110 -28.72 -0.62 7.66
CA GLN A 110 -29.40 -0.60 8.98
C GLN A 110 -28.63 -1.35 10.08
N ASN A 111 -27.82 -2.34 9.75
CA ASN A 111 -27.17 -3.25 10.74
C ASN A 111 -25.65 -3.05 10.81
N TRP A 112 -25.11 -1.99 10.26
CA TRP A 112 -23.70 -1.63 10.31
C TRP A 112 -23.49 -0.36 11.15
N ARG A 113 -22.38 -0.32 11.87
CA ARG A 113 -21.95 0.86 12.63
C ARG A 113 -20.48 1.15 12.33
N PRO A 114 -20.10 2.42 12.15
CA PRO A 114 -18.71 2.78 11.94
C PRO A 114 -17.89 2.59 13.22
N LYS A 115 -16.61 2.30 13.04
CA LYS A 115 -15.63 2.31 14.12
C LYS A 115 -15.38 3.73 14.60
N ASN A 116 -14.82 3.85 15.81
CA ASN A 116 -14.36 5.14 16.33
C ASN A 116 -13.31 5.78 15.41
N LEU A 117 -13.41 7.10 15.20
CA LEU A 117 -12.55 7.80 14.24
C LEU A 117 -11.07 7.80 14.65
N ASP A 118 -10.75 7.80 15.95
CA ASP A 118 -9.36 7.79 16.40
C ASP A 118 -8.70 6.42 16.18
N ASP A 119 -9.44 5.32 16.39
CA ASP A 119 -8.99 3.97 16.08
C ASP A 119 -8.75 3.80 14.56
N VAL A 120 -9.67 4.34 13.77
CA VAL A 120 -9.58 4.34 12.30
C VAL A 120 -8.37 5.16 11.83
N ARG A 121 -8.14 6.34 12.40
CA ARG A 121 -6.98 7.20 12.10
C ARG A 121 -5.66 6.53 12.45
N LYS A 122 -5.63 5.77 13.57
CA LYS A 122 -4.47 4.97 13.93
C LYS A 122 -4.21 3.89 12.89
N ALA A 123 -5.24 3.13 12.51
CA ALA A 123 -5.11 2.11 11.47
C ALA A 123 -4.61 2.69 10.13
N ILE A 124 -5.13 3.84 9.71
CA ILE A 124 -4.64 4.56 8.51
C ILE A 124 -3.15 4.89 8.64
N SER A 125 -2.72 5.43 9.78
CA SER A 125 -1.32 5.77 10.01
C SER A 125 -0.40 4.53 9.97
N ASP A 126 -0.86 3.39 10.48
CA ASP A 126 -0.12 2.14 10.42
C ASP A 126 0.01 1.64 8.96
N GLN A 127 -1.05 1.77 8.14
CA GLN A 127 -0.98 1.46 6.70
C GLN A 127 -0.04 2.42 5.95
N ASP A 128 -0.06 3.72 6.25
CA ASP A 128 0.81 4.72 5.61
C ASP A 128 2.30 4.37 5.81
N LYS A 129 2.68 3.87 7.00
CA LYS A 129 4.05 3.39 7.26
C LYS A 129 4.41 2.17 6.42
N VAL A 130 3.51 1.18 6.32
CA VAL A 130 3.73 0.00 5.48
C VAL A 130 3.88 0.40 4.01
N ILE A 131 3.04 1.32 3.53
CA ILE A 131 3.08 1.85 2.17
C ILE A 131 4.43 2.48 1.88
N LEU A 132 4.86 3.47 2.67
CA LEU A 132 6.12 4.20 2.43
C LEU A 132 7.34 3.29 2.56
N ASN A 133 7.35 2.38 3.53
CA ASN A 133 8.43 1.39 3.67
C ASN A 133 8.51 0.46 2.43
N SER A 134 7.37 -0.07 1.97
CA SER A 134 7.31 -0.93 0.78
C SER A 134 7.76 -0.21 -0.48
N ILE A 135 7.40 1.07 -0.64
CA ILE A 135 7.88 1.92 -1.73
C ILE A 135 9.41 2.08 -1.64
N GLY A 136 9.93 2.40 -0.45
CA GLY A 136 11.37 2.54 -0.21
C GLY A 136 12.14 1.28 -0.61
N GLN A 137 11.64 0.10 -0.20
CA GLN A 137 12.22 -1.20 -0.55
C GLN A 137 12.13 -1.48 -2.07
N ARG A 138 10.97 -1.20 -2.70
CA ARG A 138 10.80 -1.41 -4.15
C ARG A 138 11.76 -0.55 -4.97
N LEU A 139 11.96 0.70 -4.56
CA LEU A 139 12.84 1.64 -5.25
C LEU A 139 14.35 1.34 -5.08
N LEU A 140 14.75 0.39 -4.21
CA LEU A 140 16.13 -0.13 -4.16
C LEU A 140 16.51 -0.88 -5.44
N VAL A 141 15.55 -1.52 -6.09
CA VAL A 141 15.79 -2.32 -7.31
C VAL A 141 15.43 -1.57 -8.59
N GLY A 142 14.99 -0.31 -8.50
CA GLY A 142 14.67 0.54 -9.64
C GLY A 142 13.31 1.21 -9.54
N ARG A 143 12.97 2.01 -10.56
CA ARG A 143 11.68 2.70 -10.66
C ARG A 143 10.53 1.70 -10.87
N PHE A 144 9.32 2.11 -10.50
CA PHE A 144 8.11 1.34 -10.84
C PHE A 144 7.97 1.21 -12.35
N SER A 145 7.85 -0.03 -12.82
CA SER A 145 7.57 -0.37 -14.21
C SER A 145 6.07 -0.30 -14.50
N GLU A 146 5.68 -0.33 -15.77
CA GLU A 146 4.26 -0.43 -16.15
C GLU A 146 3.63 -1.75 -15.67
N GLN A 147 4.43 -2.82 -15.58
CA GLN A 147 3.97 -4.09 -15.00
C GLN A 147 3.68 -3.95 -13.51
N ASP A 148 4.54 -3.29 -12.73
CA ASP A 148 4.28 -3.02 -11.30
C ASP A 148 2.99 -2.22 -11.12
N LYS A 149 2.78 -1.19 -11.92
CA LYS A 149 1.56 -0.35 -11.88
C LYS A 149 0.32 -1.17 -12.17
N SER A 150 0.36 -2.02 -13.19
CA SER A 150 -0.73 -2.90 -13.56
C SER A 150 -1.03 -3.92 -12.46
N GLU A 151 0.00 -4.51 -11.86
CA GLU A 151 -0.13 -5.45 -10.74
C GLU A 151 -0.75 -4.77 -9.52
N ILE A 152 -0.24 -3.59 -9.11
CA ILE A 152 -0.79 -2.81 -8.00
C ILE A 152 -2.26 -2.48 -8.27
N SER A 153 -2.58 -1.92 -9.45
CA SER A 153 -3.95 -1.57 -9.83
C SER A 153 -4.90 -2.76 -9.80
N GLY A 154 -4.45 -3.93 -10.27
CA GLY A 154 -5.24 -5.17 -10.27
C GLY A 154 -5.52 -5.74 -8.88
N LEU A 155 -4.66 -5.45 -7.89
CA LEU A 155 -4.83 -5.88 -6.51
C LEU A 155 -5.71 -4.94 -5.68
N LEU A 156 -5.97 -3.72 -6.16
CA LEU A 156 -6.87 -2.78 -5.50
C LEU A 156 -8.33 -3.11 -5.83
N ASN A 157 -9.10 -3.52 -4.83
CA ASN A 157 -10.48 -3.99 -5.00
C ASN A 157 -11.45 -3.44 -3.94
N ALA A 158 -11.06 -2.42 -3.19
CA ALA A 158 -11.93 -1.79 -2.20
C ALA A 158 -13.25 -1.31 -2.85
N PRO A 159 -14.40 -1.49 -2.19
CA PRO A 159 -15.67 -0.94 -2.66
C PRO A 159 -15.57 0.57 -2.88
N ASN A 160 -16.32 1.06 -3.85
CA ASN A 160 -16.33 2.49 -4.20
C ASN A 160 -15.00 3.05 -4.72
N LEU A 161 -14.03 2.21 -5.02
CA LEU A 161 -12.76 2.58 -5.67
C LEU A 161 -12.90 2.38 -7.19
N SER A 162 -12.91 3.45 -7.96
CA SER A 162 -13.03 3.41 -9.41
C SER A 162 -11.69 3.15 -10.11
N ASP A 163 -11.72 2.75 -11.38
CA ASP A 163 -10.51 2.58 -12.18
C ASP A 163 -9.77 3.92 -12.42
N ALA A 164 -10.50 5.04 -12.44
CA ALA A 164 -9.90 6.37 -12.48
C ALA A 164 -9.11 6.67 -11.19
N ASP A 165 -9.64 6.29 -10.02
CA ASP A 165 -8.93 6.43 -8.73
C ASP A 165 -7.67 5.58 -8.69
N LYS A 166 -7.74 4.32 -9.16
CA LYS A 166 -6.57 3.42 -9.24
C LYS A 166 -5.50 4.02 -10.15
N SER A 167 -5.89 4.53 -11.31
CA SER A 167 -4.98 5.20 -12.25
C SER A 167 -4.34 6.43 -11.61
N HIS A 168 -5.10 7.23 -10.86
CA HIS A 168 -4.59 8.41 -10.15
C HIS A 168 -3.53 8.00 -9.12
N LEU A 169 -3.80 6.97 -8.31
CA LEU A 169 -2.87 6.44 -7.31
C LEU A 169 -1.55 5.94 -7.94
N VAL A 170 -1.63 5.08 -8.96
CA VAL A 170 -0.41 4.48 -9.54
C VAL A 170 0.42 5.47 -10.37
N ASN A 171 -0.22 6.48 -10.98
CA ASN A 171 0.49 7.55 -11.65
C ASN A 171 1.26 8.43 -10.66
N ALA A 172 0.62 8.82 -9.56
CA ALA A 172 1.26 9.59 -8.50
C ALA A 172 2.38 8.80 -7.81
N LEU A 173 2.19 7.49 -7.58
CA LEU A 173 3.20 6.57 -7.04
C LEU A 173 4.49 6.60 -7.87
N SER A 174 4.37 6.67 -9.20
CA SER A 174 5.53 6.65 -10.12
C SER A 174 6.40 7.91 -10.05
N LEU A 175 5.94 8.97 -9.40
CA LEU A 175 6.69 10.22 -9.20
C LEU A 175 7.65 10.14 -8.01
N ILE A 176 7.49 9.16 -7.12
CA ILE A 176 8.29 9.03 -5.92
C ILE A 176 9.73 8.65 -6.28
N LYS A 177 10.68 9.26 -5.57
CA LYS A 177 12.12 9.08 -5.77
C LYS A 177 12.80 8.73 -4.46
N ARG A 178 13.93 8.06 -4.56
CA ARG A 178 14.84 7.94 -3.43
C ARG A 178 15.57 9.26 -3.16
N ARG A 179 15.91 9.49 -1.90
CA ARG A 179 16.80 10.57 -1.52
C ARG A 179 18.21 10.26 -2.05
N THR A 180 18.81 11.20 -2.74
CA THR A 180 20.21 11.18 -3.19
C THR A 180 21.14 11.53 -2.06
#